data_645bb1cdb2491d77f68dd16b16512710
#
_entry.id   645bb1cdb2491d77f68dd16b16512710
#
_cell.length_a   1.000
_cell.length_b   1.000
_cell.length_c   1.000
_cell.angle_alpha   90.00
_cell.angle_beta   90.00
_cell.angle_gamma   90.00
#
_symmetry.space_group_name_H-M   'P 1'
#
loop_
_entity.id
_entity.type
_entity.pdbx_description
1 polymer ?
#
loop_
_entity_poly.entity_id
_entity_poly.type
_entity_poly.pdbx_seq_one_letter_code
_entity_poly.pdbx_strand_id
1 'polypeptide(L)'
;MIDEGWMLLKHEETASFISGLTRRARKYYLGVSIITQQANDFLSSEYGKAIASQASLRILMRQDTTTIKKVAEEFNLSEYEQKFLLSCDRGEALIIADQNHVALKVVASEKEHPLITTNPAEKLLNI
;
A
#
# COMPACT_ATOMS: atom_id res chain seq x y z
N MET A 1 7.54 -8.09 -6.77
CA MET A 1 6.71 -7.65 -5.64
C MET A 1 7.53 -7.80 -4.36
N ILE A 2 7.51 -6.81 -3.50
CA ILE A 2 8.20 -6.77 -2.21
C ILE A 2 7.12 -6.63 -1.14
N ASP A 3 7.01 -7.61 -0.26
CA ASP A 3 6.13 -7.58 0.90
C ASP A 3 6.91 -7.10 2.13
N GLU A 4 6.21 -6.49 3.10
CA GLU A 4 6.80 -5.87 4.30
C GLU A 4 7.96 -4.92 3.98
N GLY A 5 7.73 -4.03 3.01
CA GLY A 5 8.76 -3.14 2.45
C GLY A 5 9.47 -2.26 3.48
N TRP A 6 8.83 -1.93 4.62
CA TRP A 6 9.43 -1.17 5.71
C TRP A 6 10.65 -1.87 6.32
N MET A 7 10.70 -3.20 6.31
CA MET A 7 11.85 -3.98 6.84
C MET A 7 13.11 -3.72 6.03
N LEU A 8 12.98 -3.54 4.72
CA LEU A 8 14.11 -3.27 3.84
C LEU A 8 14.69 -1.86 4.01
N LEU A 9 13.91 -0.96 4.58
CA LEU A 9 14.34 0.42 4.83
C LEU A 9 15.09 0.60 6.16
N LYS A 10 15.18 -0.44 6.98
CA LYS A 10 15.95 -0.41 8.25
C LYS A 10 17.46 -0.32 8.04
N HIS A 11 17.95 -0.84 6.93
CA HIS A 11 19.38 -0.85 6.58
C HIS A 11 19.62 0.08 5.40
N GLU A 12 20.54 1.01 5.57
CA GLU A 12 20.80 2.06 4.58
C GLU A 12 21.20 1.50 3.20
N GLU A 13 22.01 0.47 3.15
CA GLU A 13 22.42 -0.17 1.90
C GLU A 13 21.22 -0.74 1.13
N THR A 14 20.34 -1.46 1.83
CA THR A 14 19.14 -2.05 1.22
C THR A 14 18.16 -0.97 0.79
N ALA A 15 17.95 0.06 1.62
CA ALA A 15 17.07 1.18 1.33
C ALA A 15 17.55 1.96 0.09
N SER A 16 18.85 2.24 0.01
CA SER A 16 19.49 2.89 -1.13
C SER A 16 19.34 2.06 -2.41
N PHE A 17 19.57 0.73 -2.31
CA PHE A 17 19.40 -0.18 -3.43
C PHE A 17 17.97 -0.18 -3.97
N ILE A 18 16.96 -0.33 -3.09
CA ILE A 18 15.54 -0.34 -3.48
C ILE A 18 15.12 1.00 -4.08
N SER A 19 15.53 2.12 -3.47
CA SER A 19 15.25 3.46 -4.02
C SER A 19 15.91 3.65 -5.39
N GLY A 20 17.14 3.16 -5.58
CA GLY A 20 17.81 3.17 -6.88
C GLY A 20 17.14 2.26 -7.90
N LEU A 21 16.59 1.11 -7.48
CA LEU A 21 15.84 0.20 -8.32
C LEU A 21 14.53 0.85 -8.81
N THR A 22 13.74 1.44 -7.92
CA THR A 22 12.47 2.09 -8.28
C THR A 22 12.69 3.24 -9.28
N ARG A 23 13.73 4.05 -9.09
CA ARG A 23 14.07 5.14 -10.04
C ARG A 23 14.41 4.63 -11.43
N ARG A 24 15.05 3.47 -11.55
CA ARG A 24 15.51 2.91 -12.81
C ARG A 24 14.56 1.89 -13.43
N ALA A 25 13.57 1.43 -12.69
CA ALA A 25 12.64 0.37 -13.06
C ALA A 25 12.01 0.62 -14.45
N ARG A 26 11.54 1.84 -14.68
CA ARG A 26 10.94 2.25 -15.97
C ARG A 26 11.87 2.04 -17.17
N LYS A 27 13.17 2.30 -17.01
CA LYS A 27 14.18 2.13 -18.08
C LYS A 27 14.32 0.67 -18.49
N TYR A 28 14.05 -0.25 -17.58
CA TYR A 28 14.19 -1.70 -17.80
C TYR A 28 12.84 -2.40 -17.95
N TYR A 29 11.76 -1.64 -18.19
CA TYR A 29 10.40 -2.19 -18.29
C TYR A 29 10.01 -3.03 -17.05
N LEU A 30 10.52 -2.68 -15.90
CA LEU A 30 10.29 -3.38 -14.63
C LEU A 30 9.17 -2.70 -13.85
N GLY A 31 8.12 -3.45 -13.51
CA GLY A 31 7.12 -3.06 -12.52
C GLY A 31 7.59 -3.42 -11.11
N VAL A 32 7.62 -2.44 -10.21
CA VAL A 32 7.94 -2.66 -8.79
C VAL A 32 6.71 -2.41 -7.96
N SER A 33 6.28 -3.42 -7.19
CA SER A 33 5.21 -3.30 -6.20
C SER A 33 5.80 -3.49 -4.82
N ILE A 34 5.54 -2.53 -3.93
CA ILE A 34 5.96 -2.57 -2.53
C ILE A 34 4.72 -2.54 -1.65
N ILE A 35 4.61 -3.51 -0.76
CA ILE A 35 3.50 -3.63 0.19
C ILE A 35 4.06 -3.41 1.60
N THR A 36 3.35 -2.67 2.42
CA THR A 36 3.71 -2.48 3.82
C THR A 36 2.46 -2.30 4.67
N GLN A 37 2.44 -2.93 5.83
CA GLN A 37 1.40 -2.71 6.84
C GLN A 37 1.75 -1.53 7.76
N GLN A 38 3.02 -1.18 7.87
CA GLN A 38 3.51 -0.12 8.75
C GLN A 38 3.84 1.14 7.94
N ALA A 39 2.80 1.85 7.51
CA ALA A 39 2.96 3.09 6.74
C ALA A 39 3.77 4.15 7.50
N ASN A 40 3.60 4.24 8.83
CA ASN A 40 4.34 5.19 9.65
C ASN A 40 5.86 4.97 9.58
N ASP A 41 6.32 3.73 9.72
CA ASP A 41 7.75 3.41 9.68
C ASP A 41 8.31 3.60 8.28
N PHE A 42 7.56 3.19 7.27
CA PHE A 42 7.92 3.37 5.87
C PHE A 42 8.09 4.86 5.53
N LEU A 43 7.12 5.69 5.86
CA LEU A 43 7.12 7.14 5.59
C LEU A 43 8.01 7.95 6.54
N SER A 44 8.58 7.34 7.60
CA SER A 44 9.58 7.99 8.44
C SER A 44 10.96 8.00 7.81
N SER A 45 11.23 7.10 6.88
CA SER A 45 12.49 7.01 6.14
C SER A 45 12.48 7.95 4.94
N GLU A 46 13.56 8.68 4.71
CA GLU A 46 13.74 9.50 3.50
C GLU A 46 13.67 8.64 2.22
N TYR A 47 14.18 7.43 2.26
CA TYR A 47 14.06 6.48 1.15
C TYR A 47 12.59 6.05 0.92
N GLY A 48 11.85 5.80 2.00
CA GLY A 48 10.43 5.44 1.92
C GLY A 48 9.58 6.56 1.32
N LYS A 49 9.78 7.80 1.75
CA LYS A 49 9.14 8.97 1.13
C LYS A 49 9.49 9.10 -0.34
N ALA A 50 10.77 8.97 -0.71
CA ALA A 50 11.21 9.03 -2.08
C ALA A 50 10.59 7.95 -2.96
N ILE A 51 10.43 6.73 -2.45
CA ILE A 51 9.75 5.63 -3.12
C ILE A 51 8.25 5.93 -3.27
N ALA A 52 7.59 6.36 -2.19
CA ALA A 52 6.17 6.69 -2.19
C ALA A 52 5.83 7.82 -3.17
N SER A 53 6.65 8.87 -3.23
CA SER A 53 6.46 10.00 -4.15
C SER A 53 6.64 9.62 -5.63
N GLN A 54 7.48 8.62 -5.92
CA GLN A 54 7.75 8.15 -7.29
C GLN A 54 6.74 7.10 -7.79
N ALA A 55 5.95 6.53 -6.88
CA ALA A 55 4.95 5.54 -7.26
C ALA A 55 3.84 6.19 -8.09
N SER A 56 3.58 5.68 -9.29
CA SER A 56 2.49 6.13 -10.16
C SER A 56 1.12 5.67 -9.66
N LEU A 57 1.08 4.60 -8.89
CA LEU A 57 -0.14 4.07 -8.28
C LEU A 57 0.12 3.81 -6.79
N ARG A 58 -0.76 4.32 -5.94
CA ARG A 58 -0.75 4.09 -4.50
C ARG A 58 -2.10 3.56 -4.08
N ILE A 59 -2.11 2.54 -3.27
CA ILE A 59 -3.33 1.92 -2.75
C ILE A 59 -3.28 2.01 -1.23
N LEU A 60 -4.14 2.83 -0.67
CA LEU A 60 -4.25 3.05 0.77
C LEU A 60 -5.46 2.27 1.30
N MET A 61 -5.21 1.34 2.18
CA MET A 61 -6.23 0.61 2.93
C MET A 61 -6.48 1.27 4.29
N ARG A 62 -7.25 0.64 5.16
CA ARG A 62 -7.58 1.15 6.49
C ARG A 62 -6.34 1.62 7.23
N GLN A 63 -6.44 2.82 7.79
CA GLN A 63 -5.42 3.43 8.63
C GLN A 63 -5.93 3.57 10.07
N ASP A 64 -5.01 3.68 11.00
CA ASP A 64 -5.32 4.03 12.40
C ASP A 64 -5.16 5.54 12.66
N THR A 65 -5.64 5.97 13.83
CA THR A 65 -5.63 7.39 14.22
C THR A 65 -4.22 7.96 14.43
N THR A 66 -3.22 7.13 14.66
CA THR A 66 -1.83 7.56 14.89
C THR A 66 -1.09 7.76 13.57
N THR A 67 -1.43 6.97 12.56
CA THR A 67 -0.78 6.95 11.25
C THR A 67 -1.44 7.90 10.25
N ILE A 68 -2.76 8.12 10.36
CA ILE A 68 -3.54 8.84 9.35
C ILE A 68 -3.01 10.25 9.06
N LYS A 69 -2.56 10.99 10.06
CA LYS A 69 -2.03 12.35 9.87
C LYS A 69 -0.83 12.38 8.94
N LYS A 70 0.12 11.47 9.16
CA LYS A 70 1.33 11.38 8.35
C LYS A 70 1.04 10.94 6.91
N VAL A 71 0.14 9.96 6.76
CA VAL A 71 -0.35 9.51 5.45
C VAL A 71 -1.07 10.65 4.72
N ALA A 72 -1.89 11.42 5.44
CA ALA A 72 -2.60 12.55 4.87
C ALA A 72 -1.67 13.68 4.40
N GLU A 73 -0.64 13.99 5.16
CA GLU A 73 0.37 14.98 4.79
C GLU A 73 1.17 14.53 3.57
N GLU A 74 1.61 13.27 3.55
CA GLU A 74 2.43 12.74 2.45
C GLU A 74 1.65 12.66 1.12
N PHE A 75 0.37 12.31 1.17
CA PHE A 75 -0.47 12.10 -0.02
C PHE A 75 -1.51 13.19 -0.26
N ASN A 76 -1.45 14.32 0.48
CA ASN A 76 -2.38 15.45 0.38
C ASN A 76 -3.86 15.05 0.48
N LEU A 77 -4.20 14.21 1.45
CA LEU A 77 -5.56 13.71 1.61
C LEU A 77 -6.48 14.75 2.22
N SER A 78 -7.67 14.90 1.63
CA SER A 78 -8.75 15.71 2.19
C SER A 78 -9.28 15.11 3.51
N GLU A 79 -10.02 15.90 4.30
CA GLU A 79 -10.64 15.42 5.54
C GLU A 79 -11.62 14.24 5.31
N TYR A 80 -12.31 14.23 4.16
CA TYR A 80 -13.21 13.14 3.79
C TYR A 80 -12.48 11.84 3.52
N GLU A 81 -11.35 11.91 2.81
CA GLU A 81 -10.51 10.75 2.52
C GLU A 81 -9.87 10.19 3.79
N GLN A 82 -9.44 11.06 4.71
CA GLN A 82 -8.95 10.64 6.02
C GLN A 82 -10.02 9.89 6.82
N LYS A 83 -11.24 10.44 6.89
CA LYS A 83 -12.39 9.79 7.56
C LYS A 83 -12.72 8.45 6.90
N PHE A 84 -12.70 8.39 5.57
CA PHE A 84 -12.92 7.15 4.83
C PHE A 84 -11.87 6.10 5.22
N LEU A 85 -10.58 6.44 5.18
CA LEU A 85 -9.50 5.50 5.52
C LEU A 85 -9.54 5.04 6.99
N LEU A 86 -10.01 5.87 7.91
CA LEU A 86 -10.21 5.47 9.32
C LEU A 86 -11.36 4.47 9.49
N SER A 87 -12.37 4.51 8.62
CA SER A 87 -13.58 3.69 8.68
C SER A 87 -13.63 2.54 7.67
N CYS A 88 -12.64 2.42 6.78
CA CYS A 88 -12.58 1.38 5.74
C CYS A 88 -12.81 -0.02 6.31
N ASP A 89 -13.64 -0.78 5.63
CA ASP A 89 -13.82 -2.22 5.82
C ASP A 89 -12.86 -3.03 4.94
N ARG A 90 -12.93 -4.35 5.09
CA ARG A 90 -12.17 -5.27 4.24
C ARG A 90 -12.56 -5.09 2.77
N GLY A 91 -11.54 -5.01 1.92
CA GLY A 91 -11.70 -4.78 0.49
C GLY A 91 -11.89 -3.32 0.10
N GLU A 92 -12.08 -2.42 1.04
CA GLU A 92 -12.17 -0.99 0.76
C GLU A 92 -10.78 -0.35 0.74
N ALA A 93 -10.56 0.52 -0.22
CA ALA A 93 -9.30 1.22 -0.41
C ALA A 93 -9.48 2.56 -1.10
N LEU A 94 -8.54 3.47 -0.88
CA LEU A 94 -8.35 4.67 -1.66
C LEU A 94 -7.21 4.44 -2.64
N ILE A 95 -7.49 4.51 -3.94
CA ILE A 95 -6.48 4.48 -4.99
C ILE A 95 -6.12 5.90 -5.37
N ILE A 96 -4.83 6.18 -5.41
CA ILE A 96 -4.26 7.44 -5.89
C ILE A 96 -3.45 7.13 -7.14
N ALA A 97 -3.88 7.70 -8.26
CA ALA A 97 -3.18 7.64 -9.55
C ALA A 97 -2.93 9.06 -10.04
N ASP A 98 -1.68 9.47 -10.01
CA ASP A 98 -1.25 10.85 -10.23
C ASP A 98 -2.00 11.83 -9.30
N GLN A 99 -2.95 12.60 -9.85
CA GLN A 99 -3.79 13.58 -9.13
C GLN A 99 -5.20 13.05 -8.84
N ASN A 100 -5.53 11.85 -9.31
CA ASN A 100 -6.86 11.30 -9.15
C ASN A 100 -6.94 10.40 -7.94
N HIS A 101 -7.90 10.66 -7.08
CA HIS A 101 -8.19 9.87 -5.88
C HIS A 101 -9.54 9.17 -6.06
N VAL A 102 -9.58 7.87 -5.92
CA VAL A 102 -10.78 7.06 -6.11
C VAL A 102 -10.95 6.10 -4.94
N ALA A 103 -12.04 6.27 -4.20
CA ALA A 103 -12.47 5.28 -3.21
C ALA A 103 -13.14 4.11 -3.92
N LEU A 104 -12.76 2.88 -3.58
CA LEU A 104 -13.31 1.68 -4.18
C LEU A 104 -13.47 0.56 -3.16
N LYS A 105 -14.28 -0.42 -3.54
CA LYS A 105 -14.40 -1.70 -2.84
C LYS A 105 -14.13 -2.84 -3.81
N VAL A 106 -13.14 -3.65 -3.48
CA VAL A 106 -12.83 -4.88 -4.20
C VAL A 106 -13.72 -6.00 -3.66
N VAL A 107 -14.50 -6.61 -4.54
CA VAL A 107 -15.37 -7.74 -4.21
C VAL A 107 -14.91 -8.94 -5.02
N ALA A 108 -14.48 -10.00 -4.32
CA ALA A 108 -14.11 -11.24 -4.98
C ALA A 108 -15.35 -11.91 -5.57
N SER A 109 -15.23 -12.44 -6.78
CA SER A 109 -16.27 -13.29 -7.36
C SER A 109 -16.41 -14.61 -6.58
N GLU A 110 -17.53 -15.30 -6.74
CA GLU A 110 -17.75 -16.61 -6.11
C GLU A 110 -16.66 -17.64 -6.49
N LYS A 111 -16.07 -17.50 -7.68
CA LYS A 111 -15.00 -18.39 -8.15
C LYS A 111 -13.63 -18.05 -7.55
N GLU A 112 -13.40 -16.78 -7.25
CA GLU A 112 -12.13 -16.30 -6.68
C GLU A 112 -12.10 -16.44 -5.16
N HIS A 113 -13.25 -16.31 -4.50
CA HIS A 113 -13.32 -16.33 -3.05
C HIS A 113 -12.63 -17.56 -2.40
N PRO A 114 -12.84 -18.80 -2.88
CA PRO A 114 -12.16 -19.98 -2.33
C PRO A 114 -10.64 -19.95 -2.47
N LEU A 115 -10.12 -19.24 -3.47
CA LEU A 115 -8.67 -19.15 -3.75
C LEU A 115 -7.97 -18.13 -2.85
N ILE A 116 -8.69 -17.10 -2.41
CA ILE A 116 -8.11 -15.97 -1.67
C ILE A 116 -8.48 -15.96 -0.19
N THR A 117 -9.51 -16.73 0.23
CA THR A 117 -9.93 -16.75 1.63
C THR A 117 -8.82 -17.30 2.53
N THR A 118 -8.58 -16.60 3.63
CA THR A 118 -7.68 -17.04 4.71
C THR A 118 -8.45 -17.61 5.90
N ASN A 119 -9.78 -17.63 5.84
CA ASN A 119 -10.63 -18.16 6.91
C ASN A 119 -10.50 -19.68 6.98
N PRO A 120 -9.99 -20.27 8.11
CA PRO A 120 -9.81 -21.70 8.23
C PRO A 120 -11.11 -22.50 8.10
N ALA A 121 -12.24 -21.96 8.57
CA ALA A 121 -13.54 -22.62 8.49
C ALA A 121 -14.02 -22.75 7.03
N GLU A 122 -13.77 -21.77 6.18
CA GLU A 122 -14.13 -21.80 4.77
C GLU A 122 -13.21 -22.73 3.96
N LYS A 123 -11.93 -22.82 4.34
CA LYS A 123 -10.98 -23.75 3.70
C LYS A 123 -11.32 -25.20 3.91
N LEU A 124 -11.90 -25.57 5.09
CA LEU A 124 -12.30 -26.94 5.40
C LEU A 124 -13.56 -27.39 4.64
N LEU A 125 -14.39 -26.45 4.16
CA LEU A 125 -15.60 -26.75 3.38
C LEU A 125 -15.33 -26.99 1.88
N ASN A 126 -14.11 -26.68 1.42
CA ASN A 126 -13.70 -26.79 0.01
C ASN A 126 -12.74 -27.97 -0.26
N ILE A 127 -12.62 -28.91 0.68
CA ILE A 127 -11.98 -30.20 0.53
C ILE A 127 -13.09 -31.25 0.45
#